data_aee4905e4a6ae72e819e80a220803566
#
_entry.id   aee4905e4a6ae72e819e80a220803566
#
_cell.length_a   1.000
_cell.length_b   1.000
_cell.length_c   1.000
_cell.angle_alpha   90.00
_cell.angle_beta   90.00
_cell.angle_gamma   90.00
#
_symmetry.space_group_name_H-M   'P 1'
#
loop_
_entity.id
_entity.type
_entity.pdbx_description
1 polymer ?
#
loop_
_entity_poly.entity_id
_entity_poly.type
_entity_poly.pdbx_seq_one_letter_code
_entity_poly.pdbx_strand_id
1 'polypeptide(L)'
;FDYLKDPVGVIEAYRLVKKRIDCQLIIAGGTATDDPESTKVFAETKEAAGNDHDIHILPIPSGSDIEINALQRASTVIVQKSLREGFGLTVTEALWKAKPIVASSTGGIPLQVKHKYSGLLCHSVAGAAFAIKQLLNSPEYAKRLGENGREHVRQNFMLTRHLKDYMLLFLCMYHPEDVVYL
;
A
#
# COMPACT_ATOMS: atom_id res chain seq x y z
N PHE A 1 -13.30 3.60 5.70
CA PHE A 1 -13.11 2.15 5.85
C PHE A 1 -13.86 1.43 4.74
N ASP A 2 -13.24 0.45 4.12
CA ASP A 2 -13.71 -0.23 2.92
C ASP A 2 -13.41 -1.74 3.10
N TYR A 3 -14.42 -2.57 2.89
CA TYR A 3 -14.30 -4.03 2.95
C TYR A 3 -13.22 -4.57 2.00
N LEU A 4 -13.09 -3.98 0.82
CA LEU A 4 -12.10 -4.39 -0.18
C LEU A 4 -10.65 -4.16 0.27
N LYS A 5 -10.41 -3.33 1.29
CA LYS A 5 -9.09 -3.10 1.89
C LYS A 5 -8.74 -4.13 2.98
N ASP A 6 -9.69 -4.98 3.38
CA ASP A 6 -9.53 -6.09 4.32
C ASP A 6 -8.84 -5.70 5.65
N PRO A 7 -9.36 -4.71 6.39
CA PRO A 7 -8.74 -4.28 7.63
C PRO A 7 -8.74 -5.38 8.70
N VAL A 8 -9.74 -6.24 8.71
CA VAL A 8 -9.80 -7.39 9.63
C VAL A 8 -8.67 -8.38 9.34
N GLY A 9 -8.45 -8.72 8.07
CA GLY A 9 -7.33 -9.59 7.68
C GLY A 9 -5.95 -8.96 7.95
N VAL A 10 -5.84 -7.62 7.98
CA VAL A 10 -4.62 -6.94 8.44
C VAL A 10 -4.41 -7.15 9.93
N ILE A 11 -5.47 -7.03 10.75
CA ILE A 11 -5.41 -7.29 12.20
C ILE A 11 -5.01 -8.75 12.48
N GLU A 12 -5.59 -9.69 11.74
CA GLU A 12 -5.22 -11.11 11.88
C GLU A 12 -3.74 -11.34 11.54
N ALA A 13 -3.23 -10.75 10.46
CA ALA A 13 -1.83 -10.83 10.10
C ALA A 13 -0.93 -10.20 11.17
N TYR A 14 -1.30 -9.03 11.69
CA TYR A 14 -0.61 -8.37 12.79
C TYR A 14 -0.52 -9.27 14.03
N ARG A 15 -1.60 -9.91 14.45
CA ARG A 15 -1.60 -10.83 15.60
C ARG A 15 -0.61 -12.00 15.41
N LEU A 16 -0.46 -12.50 14.18
CA LEU A 16 0.56 -13.52 13.88
C LEU A 16 1.99 -12.97 13.96
N VAL A 17 2.18 -11.69 13.67
CA VAL A 17 3.46 -11.00 13.84
C VAL A 17 3.75 -10.76 15.32
N LYS A 18 2.79 -10.18 16.05
CA LYS A 18 2.90 -9.78 17.47
C LYS A 18 3.31 -10.94 18.38
N LYS A 19 2.94 -12.18 18.05
CA LYS A 19 3.40 -13.38 18.77
C LYS A 19 4.92 -13.56 18.84
N ARG A 20 5.67 -12.88 17.97
CA ARG A 20 7.12 -13.06 17.82
C ARG A 20 7.92 -11.77 17.84
N ILE A 21 7.30 -10.65 17.47
CA ILE A 21 7.94 -9.35 17.32
C ILE A 21 7.05 -8.31 18.01
N ASP A 22 7.62 -7.57 18.94
CA ASP A 22 6.92 -6.46 19.55
C ASP A 22 6.78 -5.31 18.55
N CYS A 23 5.53 -4.93 18.26
CA CYS A 23 5.19 -3.89 17.28
C CYS A 23 3.78 -3.37 17.52
N GLN A 24 3.48 -2.23 16.93
CA GLN A 24 2.15 -1.62 16.94
C GLN A 24 1.56 -1.63 15.53
N LEU A 25 0.23 -1.69 15.43
CA LEU A 25 -0.52 -1.57 14.20
C LEU A 25 -1.30 -0.27 14.19
N ILE A 26 -1.15 0.51 13.12
CA ILE A 26 -1.98 1.67 12.86
C ILE A 26 -2.83 1.39 11.61
N ILE A 27 -4.14 1.47 11.77
CA ILE A 27 -5.11 1.43 10.67
C ILE A 27 -5.71 2.82 10.54
N ALA A 28 -5.35 3.53 9.47
CA ALA A 28 -5.82 4.88 9.21
C ALA A 28 -6.65 4.92 7.93
N GLY A 29 -7.78 5.59 7.98
CA GLY A 29 -8.64 5.74 6.81
C GLY A 29 -9.88 6.58 7.07
N GLY A 30 -10.50 7.08 6.01
CA GLY A 30 -11.77 7.81 6.10
C GLY A 30 -12.93 6.90 6.44
N THR A 31 -13.92 7.50 7.12
CA THR A 31 -15.27 6.94 7.24
C THR A 31 -16.19 7.85 6.43
N ALA A 32 -16.91 7.27 5.46
CA ALA A 32 -17.99 7.99 4.79
C ALA A 32 -19.25 7.87 5.69
N THR A 33 -19.70 8.99 6.20
CA THR A 33 -20.88 9.03 7.12
C THR A 33 -22.19 8.69 6.43
N ASP A 34 -22.23 8.82 5.13
CA ASP A 34 -23.35 8.54 4.22
C ASP A 34 -23.29 7.14 3.60
N ASP A 35 -22.22 6.37 3.87
CA ASP A 35 -22.05 5.00 3.38
C ASP A 35 -22.23 3.98 4.52
N PRO A 36 -23.35 3.23 4.53
CA PRO A 36 -23.63 2.21 5.53
C PRO A 36 -22.56 1.08 5.56
N GLU A 37 -21.97 0.74 4.41
CA GLU A 37 -20.92 -0.26 4.31
C GLU A 37 -19.65 0.17 5.04
N SER A 38 -19.22 1.42 4.84
CA SER A 38 -18.07 1.99 5.54
C SER A 38 -18.24 1.98 7.06
N THR A 39 -19.44 2.33 7.54
CA THR A 39 -19.77 2.30 8.97
C THR A 39 -19.72 0.89 9.53
N LYS A 40 -20.26 -0.10 8.81
CA LYS A 40 -20.21 -1.52 9.20
C LYS A 40 -18.77 -2.03 9.27
N VAL A 41 -17.97 -1.80 8.23
CA VAL A 41 -16.55 -2.23 8.18
C VAL A 41 -15.75 -1.59 9.31
N PHE A 42 -16.02 -0.33 9.65
CA PHE A 42 -15.39 0.33 10.78
C PHE A 42 -15.73 -0.32 12.12
N ALA A 43 -17.00 -0.68 12.33
CA ALA A 43 -17.44 -1.39 13.55
C ALA A 43 -16.79 -2.79 13.65
N GLU A 44 -16.80 -3.57 12.55
CA GLU A 44 -16.15 -4.88 12.47
C GLU A 44 -14.64 -4.80 12.72
N THR A 45 -13.98 -3.74 12.21
CA THR A 45 -12.56 -3.49 12.47
C THR A 45 -12.29 -3.22 13.95
N LYS A 46 -13.14 -2.43 14.61
CA LYS A 46 -13.04 -2.18 16.07
C LYS A 46 -13.27 -3.44 16.88
N GLU A 47 -14.27 -4.22 16.52
CA GLU A 47 -14.55 -5.51 17.17
C GLU A 47 -13.35 -6.46 17.01
N ALA A 48 -12.81 -6.56 15.81
CA ALA A 48 -11.63 -7.36 15.54
C ALA A 48 -10.39 -6.89 16.32
N ALA A 49 -10.21 -5.59 16.53
CA ALA A 49 -9.12 -5.06 17.34
C ALA A 49 -9.31 -5.40 18.83
N GLY A 50 -10.55 -5.39 19.31
CA GLY A 50 -10.87 -5.65 20.72
C GLY A 50 -10.22 -4.63 21.65
N ASN A 51 -9.66 -5.11 22.75
CA ASN A 51 -8.97 -4.28 23.76
C ASN A 51 -7.44 -4.28 23.59
N ASP A 52 -6.93 -4.56 22.38
CA ASP A 52 -5.49 -4.57 22.14
C ASP A 52 -4.96 -3.12 22.08
N HIS A 53 -4.17 -2.73 23.07
CA HIS A 53 -3.63 -1.37 23.19
C HIS A 53 -2.59 -1.01 22.12
N ASP A 54 -2.06 -2.00 21.41
CA ASP A 54 -1.11 -1.80 20.33
C ASP A 54 -1.76 -1.73 18.94
N ILE A 55 -3.11 -1.78 18.89
CA ILE A 55 -3.88 -1.56 17.66
C ILE A 55 -4.55 -0.18 17.73
N HIS A 56 -4.12 0.73 16.86
CA HIS A 56 -4.63 2.09 16.77
C HIS A 56 -5.50 2.24 15.53
N ILE A 57 -6.80 2.44 15.70
CA ILE A 57 -7.74 2.69 14.61
C ILE A 57 -8.00 4.19 14.56
N LEU A 58 -7.55 4.84 13.49
CA LEU A 58 -7.62 6.28 13.30
C LEU A 58 -8.60 6.61 12.18
N PRO A 59 -9.84 7.04 12.50
CA PRO A 59 -10.73 7.61 11.52
C PRO A 59 -10.18 8.99 11.12
N ILE A 60 -9.70 9.10 9.89
CA ILE A 60 -9.08 10.32 9.37
C ILE A 60 -10.06 10.96 8.37
N PRO A 61 -10.42 12.23 8.54
CA PRO A 61 -11.31 12.94 7.61
C PRO A 61 -10.75 12.99 6.18
N SER A 62 -11.64 13.15 5.21
CA SER A 62 -11.22 13.40 3.82
C SER A 62 -10.40 14.69 3.73
N GLY A 63 -9.33 14.67 2.93
CA GLY A 63 -8.41 15.81 2.79
C GLY A 63 -7.27 15.87 3.82
N SER A 64 -7.12 14.84 4.67
CA SER A 64 -6.02 14.75 5.65
C SER A 64 -4.73 14.18 5.04
N ASP A 65 -4.30 14.74 3.91
CA ASP A 65 -3.14 14.24 3.17
C ASP A 65 -1.82 14.39 3.97
N ILE A 66 -1.74 15.42 4.81
CA ILE A 66 -0.57 15.70 5.65
C ILE A 66 -0.42 14.61 6.71
N GLU A 67 -1.51 14.26 7.39
CA GLU A 67 -1.55 13.24 8.44
C GLU A 67 -1.22 11.85 7.85
N ILE A 68 -1.82 11.49 6.71
CA ILE A 68 -1.51 10.25 6.00
C ILE A 68 -0.04 10.22 5.56
N ASN A 69 0.46 11.33 5.02
CA ASN A 69 1.87 11.42 4.65
C ASN A 69 2.81 11.26 5.86
N ALA A 70 2.45 11.86 7.00
CA ALA A 70 3.22 11.72 8.23
C ALA A 70 3.21 10.27 8.76
N LEU A 71 2.04 9.62 8.81
CA LEU A 71 1.89 8.23 9.20
C LEU A 71 2.70 7.29 8.30
N GLN A 72 2.61 7.46 6.99
CA GLN A 72 3.40 6.66 6.05
C GLN A 72 4.91 6.86 6.25
N ARG A 73 5.36 8.09 6.52
CA ARG A 73 6.78 8.38 6.78
C ARG A 73 7.26 7.81 8.11
N ALA A 74 6.43 7.84 9.15
CA ALA A 74 6.75 7.30 10.46
C ALA A 74 6.74 5.76 10.49
N SER A 75 5.94 5.12 9.64
CA SER A 75 5.78 3.66 9.63
C SER A 75 7.09 2.93 9.26
N THR A 76 7.37 1.84 9.94
CA THR A 76 8.50 0.94 9.63
C THR A 76 8.17 0.08 8.40
N VAL A 77 6.95 -0.44 8.31
CA VAL A 77 6.43 -1.24 7.19
C VAL A 77 5.03 -0.75 6.86
N ILE A 78 4.72 -0.61 5.59
CA ILE A 78 3.37 -0.29 5.12
C ILE A 78 2.71 -1.56 4.60
N VAL A 79 1.42 -1.72 4.91
CA VAL A 79 0.63 -2.90 4.53
C VAL A 79 -0.58 -2.46 3.71
N GLN A 80 -0.74 -3.03 2.52
CA GLN A 80 -1.91 -2.86 1.66
C GLN A 80 -2.47 -4.24 1.28
N LYS A 81 -3.25 -4.82 2.18
CA LYS A 81 -3.81 -6.17 2.03
C LYS A 81 -5.23 -6.13 1.46
N SER A 82 -5.38 -5.60 0.25
CA SER A 82 -6.67 -5.52 -0.42
C SER A 82 -7.13 -6.87 -0.97
N LEU A 83 -8.44 -7.13 -0.90
CA LEU A 83 -9.11 -8.24 -1.58
C LEU A 83 -9.29 -7.92 -3.07
N ARG A 84 -9.61 -6.67 -3.38
CA ARG A 84 -9.67 -6.10 -4.72
C ARG A 84 -9.09 -4.70 -4.72
N GLU A 85 -8.41 -4.37 -5.80
CA GLU A 85 -7.79 -3.07 -5.97
C GLU A 85 -7.76 -2.68 -7.45
N GLY A 86 -8.13 -1.46 -7.78
CA GLY A 86 -7.95 -0.94 -9.12
C GLY A 86 -6.47 -0.69 -9.39
N PHE A 87 -5.95 0.40 -8.86
CA PHE A 87 -4.54 0.77 -8.97
C PHE A 87 -3.82 0.66 -7.62
N GLY A 88 -4.36 1.28 -6.57
CA GLY A 88 -3.74 1.31 -5.24
C GLY A 88 -2.78 2.48 -5.07
N LEU A 89 -3.28 3.70 -5.07
CA LEU A 89 -2.48 4.92 -4.88
C LEU A 89 -1.62 4.86 -3.62
N THR A 90 -2.15 4.32 -2.53
CA THR A 90 -1.41 4.13 -1.27
C THR A 90 -0.11 3.35 -1.46
N VAL A 91 -0.10 2.37 -2.38
CA VAL A 91 1.11 1.60 -2.73
C VAL A 91 2.14 2.50 -3.39
N THR A 92 1.75 3.26 -4.42
CA THR A 92 2.63 4.22 -5.10
C THR A 92 3.19 5.25 -4.12
N GLU A 93 2.35 5.79 -3.24
CA GLU A 93 2.74 6.76 -2.22
C GLU A 93 3.77 6.20 -1.23
N ALA A 94 3.56 4.97 -0.76
CA ALA A 94 4.49 4.28 0.14
C ALA A 94 5.85 4.05 -0.55
N LEU A 95 5.84 3.55 -1.77
CA LEU A 95 7.04 3.32 -2.57
C LEU A 95 7.77 4.63 -2.88
N TRP A 96 7.04 5.72 -3.22
CA TRP A 96 7.64 7.03 -3.45
C TRP A 96 8.39 7.57 -2.23
N LYS A 97 7.93 7.20 -1.02
CA LYS A 97 8.59 7.54 0.26
C LYS A 97 9.72 6.57 0.62
N ALA A 98 10.09 5.66 -0.27
CA ALA A 98 11.06 4.59 -0.04
C ALA A 98 10.69 3.70 1.16
N LYS A 99 9.39 3.53 1.44
CA LYS A 99 8.92 2.66 2.51
C LYS A 99 8.84 1.21 2.05
N PRO A 100 9.31 0.26 2.87
CA PRO A 100 9.09 -1.15 2.59
C PRO A 100 7.59 -1.46 2.67
N ILE A 101 7.09 -2.20 1.69
CA ILE A 101 5.67 -2.50 1.58
C ILE A 101 5.41 -4.01 1.51
N VAL A 102 4.36 -4.42 2.18
CA VAL A 102 3.71 -5.73 1.99
C VAL A 102 2.33 -5.48 1.38
N ALA A 103 2.06 -6.04 0.22
CA ALA A 103 0.81 -5.80 -0.48
C ALA A 103 0.20 -7.10 -1.05
N SER A 104 -1.12 -7.12 -1.22
CA SER A 104 -1.79 -8.22 -1.92
C SER A 104 -1.43 -8.22 -3.40
N SER A 105 -1.32 -9.42 -3.98
CA SER A 105 -1.13 -9.59 -5.41
C SER A 105 -2.49 -9.53 -6.14
N THR A 106 -3.09 -8.32 -6.18
CA THR A 106 -4.41 -8.09 -6.77
C THR A 106 -4.46 -6.79 -7.57
N GLY A 107 -5.28 -6.75 -8.63
CA GLY A 107 -5.50 -5.57 -9.46
C GLY A 107 -4.19 -4.98 -10.02
N GLY A 108 -4.02 -3.68 -9.91
CA GLY A 108 -2.84 -2.95 -10.38
C GLY A 108 -1.62 -3.02 -9.45
N ILE A 109 -1.72 -3.62 -8.27
CA ILE A 109 -0.62 -3.69 -7.30
C ILE A 109 0.61 -4.42 -7.86
N PRO A 110 0.51 -5.58 -8.57
CA PRO A 110 1.68 -6.26 -9.14
C PRO A 110 2.44 -5.45 -10.20
N LEU A 111 1.83 -4.44 -10.80
CA LEU A 111 2.52 -3.51 -11.71
C LEU A 111 3.44 -2.56 -10.93
N GLN A 112 3.06 -2.22 -9.71
CA GLN A 112 3.78 -1.29 -8.83
C GLN A 112 4.83 -2.00 -7.96
N VAL A 113 4.54 -3.23 -7.53
CA VAL A 113 5.38 -4.00 -6.61
C VAL A 113 5.95 -5.21 -7.33
N LYS A 114 7.25 -5.17 -7.62
CA LYS A 114 8.01 -6.34 -8.07
C LYS A 114 8.42 -7.15 -6.84
N HIS A 115 7.84 -8.36 -6.69
CA HIS A 115 8.06 -9.21 -5.52
C HIS A 115 9.55 -9.46 -5.24
N LYS A 116 9.97 -9.25 -3.99
CA LYS A 116 11.37 -9.39 -3.50
C LYS A 116 12.37 -8.39 -4.08
N TYR A 117 11.92 -7.46 -4.94
CA TYR A 117 12.77 -6.42 -5.51
C TYR A 117 12.37 -5.03 -5.02
N SER A 118 11.09 -4.64 -5.10
CA SER A 118 10.58 -3.33 -4.68
C SER A 118 9.54 -3.41 -3.55
N GLY A 119 9.23 -4.61 -3.07
CA GLY A 119 8.30 -4.90 -1.99
C GLY A 119 8.00 -6.37 -1.92
N LEU A 120 7.09 -6.77 -1.04
CA LEU A 120 6.67 -8.15 -0.87
C LEU A 120 5.18 -8.29 -1.20
N LEU A 121 4.86 -9.19 -2.13
CA LEU A 121 3.48 -9.57 -2.45
C LEU A 121 3.04 -10.76 -1.62
N CYS A 122 1.80 -10.75 -1.15
CA CYS A 122 1.17 -11.83 -0.40
C CYS A 122 -0.19 -12.21 -0.99
N HIS A 123 -0.65 -13.43 -0.67
CA HIS A 123 -1.93 -13.99 -1.14
C HIS A 123 -2.83 -14.43 0.02
N SER A 124 -2.37 -14.31 1.25
CA SER A 124 -3.09 -14.76 2.45
C SER A 124 -2.67 -13.97 3.68
N VAL A 125 -3.45 -14.08 4.75
CA VAL A 125 -3.12 -13.53 6.08
C VAL A 125 -1.77 -14.07 6.57
N ALA A 126 -1.54 -15.38 6.48
CA ALA A 126 -0.28 -15.98 6.90
C ALA A 126 0.90 -15.52 6.04
N GLY A 127 0.69 -15.35 4.72
CA GLY A 127 1.69 -14.81 3.80
C GLY A 127 2.04 -13.35 4.12
N ALA A 128 1.04 -12.53 4.44
CA ALA A 128 1.25 -11.15 4.89
C ALA A 128 2.05 -11.10 6.19
N ALA A 129 1.67 -11.90 7.19
CA ALA A 129 2.38 -11.98 8.45
C ALA A 129 3.84 -12.45 8.29
N PHE A 130 4.09 -13.41 7.39
CA PHE A 130 5.45 -13.86 7.08
C PHE A 130 6.28 -12.74 6.45
N ALA A 131 5.71 -12.04 5.46
CA ALA A 131 6.37 -10.93 4.77
C ALA A 131 6.68 -9.76 5.73
N ILE A 132 5.72 -9.39 6.60
CA ILE A 132 5.92 -8.34 7.62
C ILE A 132 7.07 -8.73 8.56
N LYS A 133 7.07 -9.97 9.09
CA LYS A 133 8.16 -10.47 9.97
C LYS A 133 9.52 -10.43 9.26
N GLN A 134 9.57 -10.78 7.98
CA GLN A 134 10.81 -10.73 7.20
C GLN A 134 11.37 -9.30 7.12
N LEU A 135 10.51 -8.30 6.89
CA LEU A 135 10.94 -6.89 6.81
C LEU A 135 11.35 -6.34 8.18
N LEU A 136 10.59 -6.66 9.23
CA LEU A 136 10.91 -6.20 10.59
C LEU A 136 12.21 -6.81 11.13
N ASN A 137 12.52 -8.06 10.78
CA ASN A 137 13.74 -8.74 11.20
C ASN A 137 14.98 -8.41 10.34
N SER A 138 14.80 -7.74 9.20
CA SER A 138 15.88 -7.46 8.26
C SER A 138 15.82 -6.02 7.76
N PRO A 139 16.22 -5.01 8.59
CA PRO A 139 16.12 -3.60 8.25
C PRO A 139 16.84 -3.21 6.95
N GLU A 140 18.01 -3.78 6.70
CA GLU A 140 18.78 -3.52 5.47
C GLU A 140 18.06 -4.05 4.23
N TYR A 141 17.42 -5.21 4.33
CA TYR A 141 16.60 -5.74 3.25
C TYR A 141 15.37 -4.86 3.02
N ALA A 142 14.69 -4.47 4.09
CA ALA A 142 13.53 -3.57 4.04
C ALA A 142 13.89 -2.23 3.38
N LYS A 143 15.00 -1.61 3.78
CA LYS A 143 15.52 -0.38 3.20
C LYS A 143 15.79 -0.52 1.71
N ARG A 144 16.50 -1.57 1.31
CA ARG A 144 16.79 -1.84 -0.12
C ARG A 144 15.52 -1.99 -0.95
N LEU A 145 14.50 -2.70 -0.44
CA LEU A 145 13.22 -2.83 -1.14
C LEU A 145 12.52 -1.48 -1.29
N GLY A 146 12.55 -0.64 -0.25
CA GLY A 146 11.98 0.70 -0.30
C GLY A 146 12.68 1.60 -1.31
N GLU A 147 14.01 1.60 -1.35
CA GLU A 147 14.81 2.37 -2.32
C GLU A 147 14.53 1.91 -3.76
N ASN A 148 14.51 0.62 -4.02
CA ASN A 148 14.14 0.05 -5.32
C ASN A 148 12.71 0.42 -5.70
N GLY A 149 11.78 0.41 -4.74
CA GLY A 149 10.39 0.80 -4.92
C GLY A 149 10.26 2.26 -5.34
N ARG A 150 10.98 3.15 -4.68
CA ARG A 150 11.02 4.57 -5.05
C ARG A 150 11.53 4.78 -6.47
N GLU A 151 12.60 4.11 -6.85
CA GLU A 151 13.14 4.23 -8.19
C GLU A 151 12.18 3.66 -9.26
N HIS A 152 11.52 2.55 -8.95
CA HIS A 152 10.49 1.98 -9.81
C HIS A 152 9.31 2.94 -10.02
N VAL A 153 8.83 3.61 -8.97
CA VAL A 153 7.78 4.64 -9.08
C VAL A 153 8.27 5.84 -9.89
N ARG A 154 9.49 6.31 -9.64
CA ARG A 154 10.07 7.44 -10.36
C ARG A 154 10.11 7.20 -11.86
N GLN A 155 10.45 5.99 -12.28
CA GLN A 155 10.57 5.64 -13.70
C GLN A 155 9.21 5.38 -14.37
N ASN A 156 8.23 4.84 -13.63
CA ASN A 156 7.05 4.25 -14.26
C ASN A 156 5.72 4.93 -13.91
N PHE A 157 5.62 5.65 -12.77
CA PHE A 157 4.32 6.10 -12.25
C PHE A 157 4.26 7.60 -11.99
N MET A 158 5.21 8.38 -12.46
CA MET A 158 5.17 9.84 -12.35
C MET A 158 4.34 10.46 -13.48
N LEU A 159 3.69 11.58 -13.17
CA LEU A 159 2.90 12.34 -14.15
C LEU A 159 3.71 12.74 -15.39
N THR A 160 4.99 13.06 -15.22
CA THR A 160 5.89 13.42 -16.32
C THR A 160 6.05 12.29 -17.34
N ARG A 161 6.14 11.02 -16.87
CA ARG A 161 6.17 9.87 -17.76
C ARG A 161 4.84 9.74 -18.52
N HIS A 162 3.73 9.84 -17.81
CA HIS A 162 2.40 9.75 -18.41
C HIS A 162 2.18 10.81 -19.47
N LEU A 163 2.56 12.05 -19.18
CA LEU A 163 2.52 13.15 -20.18
C LEU A 163 3.37 12.83 -21.41
N LYS A 164 4.61 12.34 -21.22
CA LYS A 164 5.47 11.91 -22.31
C LYS A 164 4.80 10.87 -23.19
N ASP A 165 4.18 9.84 -22.60
CA ASP A 165 3.53 8.77 -23.34
C ASP A 165 2.35 9.29 -24.19
N TYR A 166 1.55 10.22 -23.67
CA TYR A 166 0.48 10.87 -24.43
C TYR A 166 1.03 11.73 -25.57
N MET A 167 2.08 12.50 -25.32
CA MET A 167 2.71 13.31 -26.38
C MET A 167 3.27 12.43 -27.50
N LEU A 168 3.90 11.29 -27.14
CA LEU A 168 4.38 10.32 -28.15
C LEU A 168 3.22 9.70 -28.92
N LEU A 169 2.11 9.35 -28.24
CA LEU A 169 0.91 8.84 -28.91
C LEU A 169 0.37 9.85 -29.93
N PHE A 170 0.25 11.12 -29.55
CA PHE A 170 -0.19 12.17 -30.47
C PHE A 170 0.79 12.35 -31.64
N LEU A 171 2.10 12.33 -31.38
CA LEU A 171 3.09 12.40 -32.43
C LEU A 171 2.91 11.26 -33.45
N CYS A 172 2.74 10.01 -32.97
CA CYS A 172 2.49 8.87 -33.85
C CYS A 172 1.17 8.99 -34.66
N MET A 173 0.14 9.65 -34.08
CA MET A 173 -1.14 9.86 -34.77
C MET A 173 -1.03 10.94 -35.87
N TYR A 174 -0.26 12.01 -35.62
CA TYR A 174 -0.12 13.12 -36.54
C TYR A 174 1.00 12.92 -37.58
N HIS A 175 1.98 12.06 -37.28
CA HIS A 175 3.15 11.75 -38.09
C HIS A 175 3.34 10.23 -38.15
N PRO A 176 2.43 9.50 -38.82
CA PRO A 176 2.47 8.03 -38.85
C PRO A 176 3.65 7.47 -39.67
N GLU A 177 4.29 8.30 -40.47
CA GLU A 177 5.51 7.97 -41.23
C GLU A 177 6.79 8.01 -40.41
N ASP A 178 6.76 8.67 -39.23
CA ASP A 178 7.90 8.75 -38.34
C ASP A 178 8.02 7.50 -37.46
N VAL A 179 9.21 6.94 -37.39
CA VAL A 179 9.50 5.81 -36.50
C VAL A 179 9.83 6.35 -35.10
N VAL A 180 8.93 6.15 -34.15
CA VAL A 180 9.15 6.51 -32.75
C VAL A 180 9.58 5.28 -31.96
N TYR A 181 10.80 5.30 -31.43
CA TYR A 181 11.29 4.28 -30.51
C TYR A 181 10.89 4.65 -29.07
N LEU A 182 10.11 3.78 -28.43
CA LEU A 182 9.63 3.93 -27.03
C LEU A 182 10.59 3.29 -26.04
#